data_d3507dea26765ef6e50cd1b86cfd22de
#
_entry.id   d3507dea26765ef6e50cd1b86cfd22de
#
_cell.length_a   1.000
_cell.length_b   1.000
_cell.length_c   1.000
_cell.angle_alpha   90.00
_cell.angle_beta   90.00
_cell.angle_gamma   90.00
#
_symmetry.space_group_name_H-M   'P 1'
#
loop_
_entity.id
_entity.type
_entity.pdbx_description
1 polymer ?
#
loop_
_entity_poly.entity_id
_entity_poly.type
_entity_poly.pdbx_seq_one_letter_code
_entity_poly.pdbx_strand_id
1 'polypeptide(L)'
;MESILSSSYEVHMADLAKAALQQHLNTRDYSKVFVLVDENTDKLCLPKLMPIFEPFVSSVLTIPSGEEHKNVASCMRLWEALSQKGADRKSLLINLGGGVLTDMGGFVASTFKRGIDFINIPSTLLAM
;
A
#
# COMPACT_ATOMS: atom_id res chain seq x y z
N MET A 1 -6.89 31.61 7.91
CA MET A 1 -7.60 31.37 6.63
C MET A 1 -6.92 30.34 5.75
N GLU A 2 -5.61 30.42 5.57
CA GLU A 2 -4.86 29.43 4.80
C GLU A 2 -4.99 28.02 5.36
N SER A 3 -4.97 27.86 6.68
CA SER A 3 -5.11 26.54 7.31
C SER A 3 -6.48 25.91 7.05
N ILE A 4 -7.53 26.70 6.95
CA ILE A 4 -8.88 26.21 6.66
C ILE A 4 -8.94 25.73 5.20
N LEU A 5 -8.38 26.52 4.27
CA LEU A 5 -8.33 26.16 2.86
C LEU A 5 -7.46 24.93 2.65
N SER A 6 -6.32 24.85 3.33
CA SER A 6 -5.43 23.70 3.30
C SER A 6 -6.14 22.44 3.76
N SER A 7 -6.84 22.51 4.88
CA SER A 7 -7.60 21.38 5.44
C SER A 7 -8.67 20.89 4.47
N SER A 8 -9.45 21.82 3.89
CA SER A 8 -10.48 21.46 2.91
C SER A 8 -9.89 20.83 1.66
N TYR A 9 -8.75 21.38 1.18
CA TYR A 9 -8.05 20.84 0.02
C TYR A 9 -7.54 19.44 0.28
N GLU A 10 -6.94 19.20 1.44
CA GLU A 10 -6.39 17.89 1.80
C GLU A 10 -7.48 16.83 1.91
N VAL A 11 -8.62 17.15 2.52
CA VAL A 11 -9.77 16.23 2.60
C VAL A 11 -10.29 15.90 1.21
N HIS A 12 -10.41 16.91 0.35
CA HIS A 12 -10.85 16.71 -1.03
C HIS A 12 -9.89 15.82 -1.81
N MET A 13 -8.58 16.02 -1.64
CA MET A 13 -7.57 15.18 -2.30
C MET A 13 -7.62 13.74 -1.81
N ALA A 14 -7.87 13.53 -0.51
CA ALA A 14 -8.01 12.17 0.04
C ALA A 14 -9.22 11.45 -0.58
N ASP A 15 -10.36 12.14 -0.71
CA ASP A 15 -11.55 11.55 -1.32
C ASP A 15 -11.33 11.23 -2.79
N LEU A 16 -10.66 12.11 -3.55
CA LEU A 16 -10.32 11.87 -4.94
C LEU A 16 -9.39 10.67 -5.09
N ALA A 17 -8.41 10.55 -4.20
CA ALA A 17 -7.46 9.44 -4.22
C ALA A 17 -8.17 8.11 -3.94
N LYS A 18 -9.10 8.09 -2.98
CA LYS A 18 -9.90 6.90 -2.68
C LYS A 18 -10.76 6.48 -3.87
N ALA A 19 -11.40 7.45 -4.52
CA ALA A 19 -12.23 7.18 -5.69
C ALA A 19 -11.39 6.64 -6.85
N ALA A 20 -10.22 7.23 -7.09
CA ALA A 20 -9.30 6.78 -8.14
C ALA A 20 -8.79 5.36 -7.85
N LEU A 21 -8.46 5.06 -6.60
CA LEU A 21 -8.02 3.73 -6.19
C LEU A 21 -9.11 2.69 -6.42
N GLN A 22 -10.34 3.00 -6.02
CA GLN A 22 -11.47 2.09 -6.21
C GLN A 22 -11.71 1.83 -7.70
N GLN A 23 -11.65 2.87 -8.53
CA GLN A 23 -11.80 2.72 -9.97
C GLN A 23 -10.69 1.86 -10.56
N HIS A 24 -9.45 2.06 -10.14
CA HIS A 24 -8.31 1.28 -10.60
C HIS A 24 -8.50 -0.21 -10.28
N LEU A 25 -8.92 -0.51 -9.05
CA LEU A 25 -9.15 -1.89 -8.63
C LEU A 25 -10.33 -2.53 -9.36
N ASN A 26 -11.37 -1.76 -9.69
CA ASN A 26 -12.53 -2.25 -10.42
C ASN A 26 -12.24 -2.52 -11.89
N THR A 27 -11.33 -1.75 -12.50
CA THR A 27 -11.08 -1.82 -13.94
C THR A 27 -9.91 -2.70 -14.33
N ARG A 28 -9.04 -3.03 -13.36
CA ARG A 28 -7.88 -3.90 -13.59
C ARG A 28 -8.19 -5.30 -13.08
N ASP A 29 -7.77 -6.29 -13.85
CA ASP A 29 -8.01 -7.70 -13.53
C ASP A 29 -6.76 -8.30 -12.88
N TYR A 30 -6.50 -7.91 -11.63
CA TYR A 30 -5.40 -8.47 -10.87
C TYR A 30 -5.74 -9.86 -10.36
N SER A 31 -4.78 -10.78 -10.46
CA SER A 31 -4.94 -12.13 -9.92
C SER A 31 -5.06 -12.14 -8.40
N LYS A 32 -4.24 -11.30 -7.75
CA LYS A 32 -4.25 -11.11 -6.30
C LYS A 32 -3.83 -9.69 -5.97
N VAL A 33 -4.36 -9.17 -4.89
CA VAL A 33 -4.02 -7.83 -4.39
C VAL A 33 -3.50 -7.98 -2.96
N PHE A 34 -2.31 -7.45 -2.74
CA PHE A 34 -1.66 -7.47 -1.42
C PHE A 34 -1.52 -6.04 -0.92
N VAL A 35 -1.64 -5.84 0.37
CA VAL A 35 -1.40 -4.54 1.01
C VAL A 35 -0.23 -4.69 1.96
N LEU A 36 0.76 -3.83 1.83
CA LEU A 36 1.91 -3.76 2.74
C LEU A 36 1.71 -2.60 3.70
N VAL A 37 1.78 -2.89 4.99
CA VAL A 37 1.65 -1.90 6.07
C VAL A 37 2.76 -2.11 7.09
N ASP A 38 2.98 -1.13 7.94
CA ASP A 38 3.70 -1.31 9.19
C ASP A 38 2.71 -1.34 10.35
N GLU A 39 3.21 -1.50 11.57
CA GLU A 39 2.33 -1.58 12.75
C GLU A 39 1.51 -0.31 12.97
N ASN A 40 2.01 0.85 12.55
CA ASN A 40 1.29 2.12 12.71
C ASN A 40 0.21 2.28 11.64
N THR A 41 0.54 2.02 10.38
CA THR A 41 -0.42 2.17 9.29
C THR A 41 -1.48 1.07 9.31
N ASP A 42 -1.16 -0.10 9.85
CA ASP A 42 -2.14 -1.14 10.09
C ASP A 42 -3.25 -0.67 11.03
N LYS A 43 -2.91 0.06 12.07
CA LYS A 43 -3.87 0.55 13.05
C LYS A 43 -4.57 1.83 12.64
N LEU A 44 -3.82 2.77 12.03
CA LEU A 44 -4.29 4.13 11.81
C LEU A 44 -4.84 4.38 10.41
N CYS A 45 -4.33 3.67 9.41
CA CYS A 45 -4.66 3.95 8.01
C CYS A 45 -5.47 2.84 7.36
N LEU A 46 -5.12 1.59 7.58
CA LEU A 46 -5.77 0.46 6.93
C LEU A 46 -7.28 0.42 7.17
N PRO A 47 -7.79 0.66 8.41
CA PRO A 47 -9.24 0.62 8.63
C PRO A 47 -10.01 1.66 7.79
N LYS A 48 -9.37 2.77 7.44
CA LYS A 48 -10.00 3.81 6.62
C LYS A 48 -10.17 3.39 5.17
N LEU A 49 -9.35 2.45 4.70
CA LEU A 49 -9.37 1.95 3.32
C LEU A 49 -10.02 0.58 3.18
N MET A 50 -10.31 -0.11 4.27
CA MET A 50 -10.91 -1.43 4.20
C MET A 50 -12.22 -1.48 3.41
N PRO A 51 -13.11 -0.49 3.48
CA PRO A 51 -14.33 -0.51 2.65
C PRO A 51 -14.03 -0.59 1.15
N ILE A 52 -12.89 -0.01 0.71
CA ILE A 52 -12.46 -0.08 -0.69
C ILE A 52 -11.73 -1.40 -0.96
N PHE A 53 -10.86 -1.81 -0.04
CA PHE A 53 -9.96 -2.95 -0.21
C PHE A 53 -10.65 -4.30 -0.07
N GLU A 54 -11.63 -4.40 0.82
CA GLU A 54 -12.23 -5.67 1.23
C GLU A 54 -12.66 -6.59 0.06
N PRO A 55 -13.28 -6.07 -1.00
CA PRO A 55 -13.65 -6.93 -2.13
C PRO A 55 -12.45 -7.45 -2.93
N PHE A 56 -11.28 -6.82 -2.84
CA PHE A 56 -10.15 -7.09 -3.73
C PHE A 56 -8.95 -7.70 -3.04
N VAL A 57 -8.69 -7.30 -1.78
CA VAL A 57 -7.43 -7.65 -1.10
C VAL A 57 -7.41 -9.12 -0.68
N SER A 58 -6.37 -9.82 -1.12
CA SER A 58 -6.14 -11.22 -0.80
C SER A 58 -5.45 -11.39 0.55
N SER A 59 -4.48 -10.54 0.85
CA SER A 59 -3.69 -10.62 2.10
C SER A 59 -3.10 -9.27 2.45
N VAL A 60 -2.88 -9.06 3.74
CA VAL A 60 -2.16 -7.91 4.29
C VAL A 60 -0.82 -8.40 4.82
N LEU A 61 0.26 -7.73 4.41
CA LEU A 61 1.62 -8.01 4.87
C LEU A 61 2.04 -6.89 5.80
N THR A 62 2.60 -7.24 6.95
CA THR A 62 3.02 -6.27 7.96
C THR A 62 4.52 -6.35 8.17
N ILE A 63 5.18 -5.20 8.19
CA ILE A 63 6.60 -5.08 8.54
C ILE A 63 6.76 -4.20 9.77
N PRO A 64 7.85 -4.34 10.54
CA PRO A 64 8.15 -3.40 11.61
C PRO A 64 8.41 -2.01 11.06
N SER A 65 7.96 -0.97 11.78
CA SER A 65 8.25 0.41 11.40
C SER A 65 9.68 0.78 11.78
N GLY A 66 10.25 1.72 11.05
CA GLY A 66 11.56 2.26 11.33
C GLY A 66 12.59 1.96 10.25
N GLU A 67 13.52 2.90 10.07
CA GLU A 67 14.52 2.81 9.01
C GLU A 67 15.53 1.68 9.23
N GLU A 68 15.73 1.27 10.47
CA GLU A 68 16.60 0.14 10.79
C GLU A 68 16.13 -1.18 10.20
N HIS A 69 14.86 -1.25 9.81
CA HIS A 69 14.29 -2.43 9.15
C HIS A 69 14.34 -2.34 7.62
N LYS A 70 14.87 -1.24 7.08
CA LYS A 70 15.03 -1.06 5.64
C LYS A 70 16.31 -1.76 5.18
N ASN A 71 16.23 -3.06 4.97
CA ASN A 71 17.39 -3.88 4.60
C ASN A 71 16.99 -5.04 3.69
N VAL A 72 17.99 -5.73 3.15
CA VAL A 72 17.80 -6.85 2.24
C VAL A 72 17.05 -8.01 2.89
N ALA A 73 17.33 -8.28 4.16
CA ALA A 73 16.67 -9.37 4.87
C ALA A 73 15.16 -9.15 4.97
N SER A 74 14.74 -7.92 5.21
CA SER A 74 13.31 -7.57 5.23
C SER A 74 12.69 -7.73 3.85
N CYS A 75 13.39 -7.32 2.79
CA CYS A 75 12.92 -7.52 1.42
C CYS A 75 12.79 -9.00 1.07
N MET A 76 13.73 -9.82 1.49
CA MET A 76 13.67 -11.28 1.26
C MET A 76 12.45 -11.90 1.94
N ARG A 77 12.13 -11.47 3.15
CA ARG A 77 10.93 -11.96 3.83
C ARG A 77 9.67 -11.58 3.09
N LEU A 78 9.63 -10.39 2.50
CA LEU A 78 8.48 -9.96 1.71
C LEU A 78 8.37 -10.76 0.41
N TRP A 79 9.46 -11.02 -0.28
CA TRP A 79 9.46 -11.90 -1.46
C TRP A 79 8.94 -13.28 -1.11
N GLU A 80 9.42 -13.87 -0.02
CA GLU A 80 8.96 -15.18 0.44
C GLU A 80 7.47 -15.16 0.78
N ALA A 81 7.00 -14.14 1.47
CA ALA A 81 5.59 -14.02 1.84
C ALA A 81 4.70 -13.92 0.59
N LEU A 82 5.09 -13.10 -0.39
CA LEU A 82 4.37 -12.99 -1.64
C LEU A 82 4.32 -14.34 -2.37
N SER A 83 5.46 -15.02 -2.44
CA SER A 83 5.55 -16.32 -3.11
C SER A 83 4.69 -17.37 -2.42
N GLN A 84 4.75 -17.45 -1.10
CA GLN A 84 3.97 -18.41 -0.31
C GLN A 84 2.47 -18.17 -0.43
N LYS A 85 2.07 -16.91 -0.58
CA LYS A 85 0.66 -16.55 -0.71
C LYS A 85 0.16 -16.60 -2.17
N GLY A 86 0.98 -17.09 -3.07
CA GLY A 86 0.59 -17.33 -4.44
C GLY A 86 0.59 -16.12 -5.36
N ALA A 87 1.36 -15.09 -5.03
CA ALA A 87 1.51 -13.93 -5.90
C ALA A 87 2.13 -14.34 -7.23
N ASP A 88 1.67 -13.74 -8.32
CA ASP A 88 2.19 -13.96 -9.66
C ASP A 88 2.38 -12.60 -10.36
N ARG A 89 2.76 -12.63 -11.65
CA ARG A 89 3.06 -11.40 -12.40
C ARG A 89 1.85 -10.49 -12.62
N LYS A 90 0.65 -11.00 -12.41
CA LYS A 90 -0.59 -10.21 -12.51
C LYS A 90 -1.09 -9.74 -11.15
N SER A 91 -0.29 -9.88 -10.10
CA SER A 91 -0.62 -9.40 -8.77
C SER A 91 -0.32 -7.91 -8.63
N LEU A 92 -0.96 -7.30 -7.64
CA LEU A 92 -0.75 -5.89 -7.27
C LEU A 92 -0.26 -5.82 -5.82
N LEU A 93 0.72 -4.97 -5.56
CA LEU A 93 1.15 -4.64 -4.21
C LEU A 93 0.81 -3.18 -3.91
N ILE A 94 0.01 -2.96 -2.89
CA ILE A 94 -0.34 -1.62 -2.41
C ILE A 94 0.50 -1.31 -1.18
N ASN A 95 1.35 -0.30 -1.28
CA ASN A 95 2.24 0.11 -0.19
C ASN A 95 1.59 1.27 0.57
N LEU A 96 1.15 1.03 1.79
CA LEU A 96 0.44 2.01 2.61
C LEU A 96 1.32 2.46 3.76
N GLY A 97 1.94 3.61 3.63
CA GLY A 97 2.83 4.11 4.68
C GLY A 97 3.71 5.27 4.27
N GLY A 98 4.75 5.50 5.07
CA GLY A 98 5.74 6.54 4.81
C GLY A 98 6.83 6.10 3.85
N GLY A 99 7.87 6.94 3.73
CA GLY A 99 8.94 6.75 2.74
C GLY A 99 9.69 5.44 2.86
N VAL A 100 9.99 5.00 4.08
CA VAL A 100 10.69 3.72 4.30
C VAL A 100 9.88 2.55 3.74
N LEU A 101 8.61 2.50 4.07
CA LEU A 101 7.73 1.42 3.64
C LEU A 101 7.51 1.44 2.12
N THR A 102 7.25 2.61 1.55
CA THR A 102 7.00 2.71 0.11
C THR A 102 8.26 2.41 -0.70
N ASP A 103 9.44 2.80 -0.22
CA ASP A 103 10.71 2.46 -0.86
C ASP A 103 10.93 0.94 -0.87
N MET A 104 10.73 0.29 0.26
CA MET A 104 10.89 -1.16 0.36
C MET A 104 9.86 -1.90 -0.49
N GLY A 105 8.60 -1.50 -0.40
CA GLY A 105 7.53 -2.12 -1.17
C GLY A 105 7.72 -1.96 -2.67
N GLY A 106 8.14 -0.76 -3.11
CA GLY A 106 8.45 -0.51 -4.51
C GLY A 106 9.59 -1.36 -5.01
N PHE A 107 10.66 -1.49 -4.22
CA PHE A 107 11.79 -2.35 -4.56
C PHE A 107 11.36 -3.83 -4.66
N VAL A 108 10.60 -4.30 -3.67
CA VAL A 108 10.12 -5.69 -3.65
C VAL A 108 9.23 -5.96 -4.86
N ALA A 109 8.30 -5.07 -5.17
CA ALA A 109 7.41 -5.22 -6.32
C ALA A 109 8.19 -5.23 -7.64
N SER A 110 9.17 -4.34 -7.77
CA SER A 110 9.96 -4.21 -9.00
C SER A 110 10.85 -5.40 -9.25
N THR A 111 11.24 -6.12 -8.22
CA THR A 111 12.15 -7.27 -8.31
C THR A 111 11.46 -8.63 -8.20
N PHE A 112 10.20 -8.66 -7.78
CA PHE A 112 9.44 -9.90 -7.67
C PHE A 112 9.03 -10.39 -9.07
N LYS A 113 9.48 -11.57 -9.47
CA LYS A 113 9.12 -12.21 -10.75
C LYS A 113 9.22 -11.26 -11.95
N ARG A 114 10.29 -10.49 -12.05
CA ARG A 114 10.54 -9.48 -13.09
C ARG A 114 9.66 -8.25 -12.99
N GLY A 115 9.01 -8.06 -11.87
CA GLY A 115 8.20 -6.89 -11.58
C GLY A 115 6.72 -7.17 -11.61
N ILE A 116 6.04 -6.68 -10.57
CA ILE A 116 4.58 -6.63 -10.49
C ILE A 116 4.16 -5.19 -10.30
N ASP A 117 2.92 -4.89 -10.62
CA ASP A 117 2.38 -3.54 -10.41
C ASP A 117 2.38 -3.21 -8.93
N PHE A 118 2.62 -1.93 -8.62
CA PHE A 118 2.48 -1.45 -7.25
C PHE A 118 1.91 -0.04 -7.23
N ILE A 119 1.29 0.29 -6.10
CA ILE A 119 0.72 1.62 -5.84
C ILE A 119 1.22 2.06 -4.48
N ASN A 120 1.71 3.30 -4.39
CA ASN A 120 2.09 3.90 -3.11
C ASN A 120 0.97 4.80 -2.62
N ILE A 121 0.51 4.55 -1.39
CA ILE A 121 -0.46 5.40 -0.71
C ILE A 121 0.24 5.99 0.50
N PRO A 122 0.60 7.29 0.47
CA PRO A 122 1.25 7.90 1.63
C PRO A 122 0.28 7.99 2.80
N SER A 123 0.77 7.60 3.98
CA SER A 123 -0.03 7.66 5.21
C SER A 123 -0.50 9.08 5.53
N THR A 124 0.26 10.09 5.12
CA THR A 124 -0.10 11.49 5.32
C THR A 124 -1.42 11.86 4.63
N LEU A 125 -1.77 11.17 3.55
CA LEU A 125 -3.01 11.41 2.82
C LEU A 125 -4.24 11.02 3.66
N LEU A 126 -4.08 10.05 4.56
CA LEU A 126 -5.16 9.48 5.36
C LEU A 126 -5.14 9.92 6.82
N ALA A 127 -4.13 10.68 7.22
CA ALA A 127 -3.96 11.13 8.61
C ALA A 127 -4.84 12.33 8.96
N MET A 128 -5.76 12.70 8.11
CA MET A 128 -6.64 13.87 8.28
C MET A 128 -8.02 13.49 8.70
#